data_62881eca34b3cea7b5b1e351abbbe8dd
#
_entry.id   62881eca34b3cea7b5b1e351abbbe8dd
#
_cell.length_a   1.000
_cell.length_b   1.000
_cell.length_c   1.000
_cell.angle_alpha   90.00
_cell.angle_beta   90.00
_cell.angle_gamma   90.00
#
_symmetry.space_group_name_H-M   'P 1'
#
loop_
_entity.id
_entity.type
_entity.pdbx_description
1 polymer ?
#
loop_
_entity_poly.entity_id
_entity_poly.type
_entity_poly.pdbx_seq_one_letter_code
_entity_poly.pdbx_strand_id
1 'polypeptide(L)'
;MADSELAIALVGCGGMMGAHVRQGFQPLWEKGFRSFRIVACVDVNEAAAQKLADEIAAWQGTRPTVRGDVAALLAMDSVDAVDIVVPHHEHHTLAIACLEAGKHVLLEKPLAITLRAGRKILEAARRNKVVLSIAENYRRYPDQRAIRWAIRQGRIGQPQRVYWLDVFERRWYWGWRDHVELAGGGWTLDGGVHFADLMRYHVGEITEVTADMATFNPQRWRKVNEHEEPVTATIEDTTHALLRFENGAIGVWVEAITAPAKKIGTRVIYGTEGAIDLEAGLFLRGRDEPVSLKQLRDEFLASLTDDDREHLFPFGLMDGIAQEVHEFVVACQQGNLTVEVDGEEGYRSQAVCMAVYESATLRRPVKVARVMALKVEAYQHPINERWQIR
;
A
#
# COMPACT_ATOMS: atom_id res chain seq x y z
N MET A 1 -0.53 26.31 22.60
CA MET A 1 -1.93 25.84 22.55
C MET A 1 -1.89 24.38 22.95
N ALA A 2 -2.76 23.90 23.83
CA ALA A 2 -2.82 22.48 24.12
C ALA A 2 -3.16 21.78 22.79
N ASP A 3 -2.32 20.84 22.35
CA ASP A 3 -2.57 20.05 21.16
C ASP A 3 -3.93 19.35 21.34
N SER A 4 -4.92 19.76 20.55
CA SER A 4 -6.23 19.12 20.58
C SER A 4 -6.06 17.70 20.07
N GLU A 5 -6.56 16.74 20.85
CA GLU A 5 -6.57 15.32 20.47
C GLU A 5 -7.35 15.14 19.16
N LEU A 6 -6.72 14.54 18.14
CA LEU A 6 -7.35 14.28 16.83
C LEU A 6 -8.40 13.18 16.95
N ALA A 7 -9.65 13.47 16.66
CA ALA A 7 -10.73 12.49 16.71
C ALA A 7 -10.82 11.69 15.40
N ILE A 8 -10.51 10.38 15.48
CA ILE A 8 -10.39 9.49 14.31
C ILE A 8 -11.55 8.50 14.29
N ALA A 9 -12.16 8.31 13.13
CA ALA A 9 -13.09 7.22 12.87
C ALA A 9 -12.43 6.16 11.99
N LEU A 10 -12.73 4.89 12.27
CA LEU A 10 -12.28 3.73 11.50
C LEU A 10 -13.40 3.24 10.60
N VAL A 11 -13.17 3.13 9.30
CA VAL A 11 -14.15 2.67 8.29
C VAL A 11 -13.69 1.36 7.66
N GLY A 12 -14.51 0.32 7.80
CA GLY A 12 -14.14 -1.07 7.49
C GLY A 12 -13.41 -1.72 8.66
N CYS A 13 -14.12 -2.51 9.46
CA CYS A 13 -13.60 -3.11 10.70
C CYS A 13 -13.13 -4.56 10.51
N GLY A 14 -12.59 -4.87 9.32
CA GLY A 14 -12.07 -6.17 8.96
C GLY A 14 -10.66 -6.48 9.50
N GLY A 15 -10.05 -7.54 8.97
CA GLY A 15 -8.74 -8.02 9.43
C GLY A 15 -7.62 -7.00 9.29
N MET A 16 -7.59 -6.23 8.18
CA MET A 16 -6.54 -5.23 7.95
C MET A 16 -6.70 -4.01 8.86
N MET A 17 -7.92 -3.52 9.11
CA MET A 17 -8.15 -2.51 10.14
C MET A 17 -7.72 -2.99 11.53
N GLY A 18 -7.95 -4.27 11.84
CA GLY A 18 -7.40 -4.87 13.05
C GLY A 18 -5.87 -4.85 13.10
N ALA A 19 -5.17 -4.90 11.96
CA ALA A 19 -3.71 -4.70 11.91
C ALA A 19 -3.35 -3.23 12.18
N HIS A 20 -4.06 -2.25 11.57
CA HIS A 20 -3.86 -0.83 11.88
C HIS A 20 -4.02 -0.54 13.37
N VAL A 21 -5.03 -1.13 14.00
CA VAL A 21 -5.22 -0.98 15.45
C VAL A 21 -4.07 -1.61 16.24
N ARG A 22 -3.76 -2.89 16.02
CA ARG A 22 -2.80 -3.65 16.85
C ARG A 22 -1.33 -3.33 16.58
N GLN A 23 -0.98 -2.92 15.37
CA GLN A 23 0.40 -2.63 14.97
C GLN A 23 0.68 -1.12 14.88
N GLY A 24 -0.36 -0.28 14.76
CA GLY A 24 -0.27 1.17 14.65
C GLY A 24 -0.79 1.90 15.89
N PHE A 25 -2.11 2.06 16.00
CA PHE A 25 -2.74 2.90 17.02
C PHE A 25 -2.45 2.46 18.45
N GLN A 26 -2.61 1.19 18.77
CA GLN A 26 -2.41 0.67 20.13
C GLN A 26 -0.96 0.81 20.61
N PRO A 27 0.09 0.39 19.85
CA PRO A 27 1.48 0.59 20.28
C PRO A 27 1.85 2.06 20.50
N LEU A 28 1.39 2.96 19.65
CA LEU A 28 1.58 4.40 19.83
C LEU A 28 0.93 4.89 21.13
N TRP A 29 -0.31 4.47 21.37
CA TRP A 29 -1.02 4.82 22.59
C TRP A 29 -0.30 4.29 23.84
N GLU A 30 0.15 3.05 23.85
CA GLU A 30 0.88 2.44 24.97
C GLU A 30 2.23 3.12 25.23
N LYS A 31 2.86 3.68 24.20
CA LYS A 31 4.08 4.49 24.31
C LYS A 31 3.85 5.93 24.79
N GLY A 32 2.60 6.31 25.01
CA GLY A 32 2.25 7.63 25.54
C GLY A 32 1.89 8.67 24.46
N PHE A 33 1.83 8.32 23.20
CA PHE A 33 1.33 9.21 22.15
C PHE A 33 -0.19 9.38 22.28
N ARG A 34 -0.62 10.51 22.83
CA ARG A 34 -2.02 10.84 23.18
C ARG A 34 -2.62 11.89 22.26
N SER A 35 -2.00 12.14 21.13
CA SER A 35 -2.42 13.14 20.15
C SER A 35 -3.64 12.73 19.33
N PHE A 36 -4.19 11.55 19.54
CA PHE A 36 -5.39 11.05 18.84
C PHE A 36 -6.32 10.30 19.79
N ARG A 37 -7.56 10.15 19.35
CA ARG A 37 -8.56 9.25 19.95
C ARG A 37 -9.40 8.61 18.86
N ILE A 38 -9.62 7.30 18.95
CA ILE A 38 -10.58 6.62 18.09
C ILE A 38 -11.98 6.81 18.67
N VAL A 39 -12.86 7.49 17.93
CA VAL A 39 -14.19 7.89 18.39
C VAL A 39 -15.33 7.10 17.75
N ALA A 40 -15.10 6.49 16.59
CA ALA A 40 -16.11 5.66 15.91
C ALA A 40 -15.50 4.47 15.18
N CYS A 41 -16.25 3.36 15.12
CA CYS A 41 -16.00 2.19 14.26
C CYS A 41 -17.22 2.05 13.34
N VAL A 42 -16.98 2.02 12.02
CA VAL A 42 -18.00 1.99 10.98
C VAL A 42 -17.82 0.76 10.09
N ASP A 43 -18.81 -0.11 10.04
CA ASP A 43 -18.81 -1.27 9.16
C ASP A 43 -20.27 -1.71 8.90
N VAL A 44 -20.55 -2.16 7.68
CA VAL A 44 -21.85 -2.78 7.33
C VAL A 44 -22.09 -4.08 8.11
N ASN A 45 -20.99 -4.72 8.55
CA ASN A 45 -21.03 -5.82 9.52
C ASN A 45 -20.90 -5.24 10.93
N GLU A 46 -22.04 -4.96 11.54
CA GLU A 46 -22.10 -4.36 12.89
C GLU A 46 -21.33 -5.19 13.93
N ALA A 47 -21.35 -6.52 13.84
CA ALA A 47 -20.63 -7.39 14.77
C ALA A 47 -19.11 -7.20 14.68
N ALA A 48 -18.57 -6.97 13.47
CA ALA A 48 -17.14 -6.65 13.29
C ALA A 48 -16.80 -5.30 13.92
N ALA A 49 -17.63 -4.29 13.70
CA ALA A 49 -17.45 -2.95 14.28
C ALA A 49 -17.55 -2.97 15.82
N GLN A 50 -18.51 -3.72 16.39
CA GLN A 50 -18.67 -3.90 17.83
C GLN A 50 -17.43 -4.56 18.45
N LYS A 51 -16.96 -5.66 17.85
CA LYS A 51 -15.77 -6.36 18.32
C LYS A 51 -14.54 -5.46 18.33
N LEU A 52 -14.33 -4.68 17.28
CA LEU A 52 -13.19 -3.76 17.19
C LEU A 52 -13.32 -2.62 18.21
N ALA A 53 -14.53 -2.07 18.41
CA ALA A 53 -14.78 -1.04 19.40
C ALA A 53 -14.50 -1.53 20.84
N ASP A 54 -14.83 -2.80 21.16
CA ASP A 54 -14.53 -3.41 22.47
C ASP A 54 -13.01 -3.61 22.64
N GLU A 55 -12.30 -4.05 21.59
CA GLU A 55 -10.84 -4.15 21.57
C GLU A 55 -10.16 -2.80 21.87
N ILE A 56 -10.62 -1.74 21.21
CA ILE A 56 -10.09 -0.39 21.39
C ILE A 56 -10.38 0.13 22.80
N ALA A 57 -11.59 -0.10 23.32
CA ALA A 57 -11.97 0.31 24.67
C ALA A 57 -11.04 -0.23 25.76
N ALA A 58 -10.50 -1.43 25.55
CA ALA A 58 -9.65 -2.10 26.53
C ALA A 58 -8.30 -1.36 26.75
N TRP A 59 -7.74 -0.73 25.72
CA TRP A 59 -6.48 0.00 25.84
C TRP A 59 -6.66 1.53 25.84
N GLN A 60 -7.66 2.07 25.15
CA GLN A 60 -7.92 3.51 25.10
C GLN A 60 -8.65 4.03 26.35
N GLY A 61 -9.38 3.14 27.07
CA GLY A 61 -10.18 3.49 28.24
C GLY A 61 -11.54 4.10 27.92
N THR A 62 -11.84 4.36 26.63
CA THR A 62 -13.14 4.84 26.15
C THR A 62 -13.55 4.04 24.93
N ARG A 63 -14.82 3.67 24.86
CA ARG A 63 -15.35 2.85 23.78
C ARG A 63 -15.77 3.72 22.59
N PRO A 64 -15.27 3.48 21.37
CA PRO A 64 -15.77 4.13 20.16
C PRO A 64 -17.26 3.85 19.93
N THR A 65 -17.96 4.80 19.32
CA THR A 65 -19.36 4.57 18.89
C THR A 65 -19.35 3.64 17.66
N VAL A 66 -20.38 2.79 17.55
CA VAL A 66 -20.54 1.91 16.38
C VAL A 66 -21.57 2.51 15.42
N ARG A 67 -21.29 2.47 14.12
CA ARG A 67 -22.17 2.91 13.04
C ARG A 67 -22.18 1.88 11.91
N GLY A 68 -23.32 1.75 11.24
CA GLY A 68 -23.50 0.82 10.11
C GLY A 68 -23.13 1.43 8.75
N ASP A 69 -23.02 2.75 8.64
CA ASP A 69 -22.76 3.43 7.38
C ASP A 69 -21.94 4.72 7.55
N VAL A 70 -21.31 5.16 6.46
CA VAL A 70 -20.48 6.37 6.42
C VAL A 70 -21.31 7.65 6.45
N ALA A 71 -22.59 7.64 6.01
CA ALA A 71 -23.41 8.83 6.05
C ALA A 71 -23.67 9.27 7.51
N ALA A 72 -23.90 8.29 8.41
CA ALA A 72 -23.99 8.54 9.84
C ALA A 72 -22.68 9.08 10.43
N LEU A 73 -21.51 8.63 9.92
CA LEU A 73 -20.21 9.17 10.31
C LEU A 73 -20.04 10.62 9.85
N LEU A 74 -20.37 10.93 8.59
CA LEU A 74 -20.22 12.28 8.03
C LEU A 74 -21.08 13.32 8.74
N ALA A 75 -22.17 12.90 9.38
CA ALA A 75 -23.00 13.75 10.23
C ALA A 75 -22.41 14.04 11.62
N MET A 76 -21.25 13.45 11.96
CA MET A 76 -20.57 13.67 13.24
C MET A 76 -19.56 14.84 13.11
N ASP A 77 -19.91 16.01 13.63
CA ASP A 77 -19.01 17.17 13.66
C ASP A 77 -17.72 16.90 14.48
N SER A 78 -17.79 15.96 15.42
CA SER A 78 -16.70 15.60 16.33
C SER A 78 -15.62 14.69 15.70
N VAL A 79 -15.70 14.35 14.41
CA VAL A 79 -14.70 13.56 13.71
C VAL A 79 -13.82 14.47 12.87
N ASP A 80 -12.50 14.42 13.07
CA ASP A 80 -11.51 15.22 12.34
C ASP A 80 -10.91 14.44 11.18
N ALA A 81 -10.68 13.12 11.37
CA ALA A 81 -9.99 12.26 10.43
C ALA A 81 -10.62 10.87 10.34
N VAL A 82 -10.37 10.20 9.22
CA VAL A 82 -10.91 8.87 8.94
C VAL A 82 -9.78 7.95 8.43
N ASP A 83 -9.68 6.76 9.01
CA ASP A 83 -8.88 5.66 8.46
C ASP A 83 -9.81 4.71 7.70
N ILE A 84 -9.56 4.52 6.39
CA ILE A 84 -10.45 3.78 5.48
C ILE A 84 -9.76 2.50 5.02
N VAL A 85 -10.32 1.36 5.41
CA VAL A 85 -9.82 0.00 5.10
C VAL A 85 -10.97 -0.87 4.61
N VAL A 86 -11.31 -0.72 3.34
CA VAL A 86 -12.47 -1.36 2.68
C VAL A 86 -12.04 -2.04 1.38
N PRO A 87 -12.90 -2.81 0.68
CA PRO A 87 -12.59 -3.30 -0.67
C PRO A 87 -12.29 -2.16 -1.66
N HIS A 88 -11.39 -2.41 -2.63
CA HIS A 88 -10.86 -1.37 -3.55
C HIS A 88 -11.93 -0.58 -4.31
N HIS A 89 -13.04 -1.20 -4.67
CA HIS A 89 -14.13 -0.52 -5.38
C HIS A 89 -14.84 0.55 -4.54
N GLU A 90 -14.78 0.44 -3.21
CA GLU A 90 -15.37 1.42 -2.29
C GLU A 90 -14.44 2.61 -2.00
N HIS A 91 -13.13 2.48 -2.24
CA HIS A 91 -12.14 3.49 -1.89
C HIS A 91 -12.53 4.88 -2.40
N HIS A 92 -12.84 5.00 -3.69
CA HIS A 92 -13.09 6.32 -4.28
C HIS A 92 -14.36 6.98 -3.76
N THR A 93 -15.44 6.21 -3.58
CA THR A 93 -16.71 6.74 -3.10
C THR A 93 -16.59 7.24 -1.66
N LEU A 94 -16.00 6.40 -0.79
CA LEU A 94 -15.89 6.71 0.63
C LEU A 94 -14.84 7.79 0.91
N ALA A 95 -13.66 7.69 0.27
CA ALA A 95 -12.61 8.69 0.44
C ALA A 95 -13.06 10.07 -0.06
N ILE A 96 -13.69 10.17 -1.25
CA ILE A 96 -14.19 11.44 -1.77
C ILE A 96 -15.23 12.04 -0.81
N ALA A 97 -16.17 11.23 -0.31
CA ALA A 97 -17.21 11.73 0.62
C ALA A 97 -16.59 12.28 1.90
N CYS A 98 -15.59 11.61 2.49
CA CYS A 98 -14.88 12.07 3.67
C CYS A 98 -14.07 13.35 3.39
N LEU A 99 -13.32 13.39 2.29
CA LEU A 99 -12.51 14.54 1.89
C LEU A 99 -13.39 15.77 1.61
N GLU A 100 -14.54 15.60 0.95
CA GLU A 100 -15.51 16.67 0.67
C GLU A 100 -16.19 17.18 1.94
N ALA A 101 -16.34 16.34 2.94
CA ALA A 101 -16.78 16.74 4.28
C ALA A 101 -15.67 17.40 5.13
N GLY A 102 -14.50 17.67 4.53
CA GLY A 102 -13.39 18.34 5.22
C GLY A 102 -12.62 17.43 6.19
N LYS A 103 -12.80 16.10 6.12
CA LYS A 103 -12.10 15.16 6.99
C LYS A 103 -10.75 14.79 6.37
N HIS A 104 -9.69 14.68 7.19
CA HIS A 104 -8.43 14.08 6.79
C HIS A 104 -8.61 12.58 6.55
N VAL A 105 -7.87 12.00 5.60
CA VAL A 105 -8.04 10.59 5.24
C VAL A 105 -6.69 9.86 5.22
N LEU A 106 -6.60 8.77 5.99
CA LEU A 106 -5.66 7.68 5.80
C LEU A 106 -6.38 6.60 5.00
N LEU A 107 -5.88 6.25 3.83
CA LEU A 107 -6.55 5.32 2.92
C LEU A 107 -5.66 4.11 2.65
N GLU A 108 -6.20 2.91 2.84
CA GLU A 108 -5.50 1.68 2.45
C GLU A 108 -5.13 1.66 0.97
N LYS A 109 -3.99 1.02 0.70
CA LYS A 109 -3.55 0.77 -0.68
C LYS A 109 -4.41 -0.32 -1.36
N PRO A 110 -4.47 -0.35 -2.71
CA PRO A 110 -4.08 0.70 -3.65
C PRO A 110 -4.98 1.92 -3.52
N LEU A 111 -4.53 3.09 -3.96
CA LEU A 111 -5.29 4.35 -3.85
C LEU A 111 -6.75 4.20 -4.31
N ALA A 112 -6.99 3.48 -5.40
CA ALA A 112 -8.33 3.26 -5.94
C ALA A 112 -8.38 2.05 -6.88
N ILE A 113 -9.58 1.66 -7.29
CA ILE A 113 -9.82 0.57 -8.24
C ILE A 113 -9.27 0.86 -9.66
N THR A 114 -9.22 2.14 -10.07
CA THR A 114 -8.62 2.63 -11.33
C THR A 114 -7.91 3.96 -11.12
N LEU A 115 -7.05 4.36 -12.06
CA LEU A 115 -6.40 5.68 -11.97
C LEU A 115 -7.37 6.85 -12.15
N ARG A 116 -8.45 6.67 -12.91
CA ARG A 116 -9.50 7.70 -13.03
C ARG A 116 -10.18 7.93 -11.67
N ALA A 117 -10.50 6.87 -10.95
CA ALA A 117 -11.01 6.94 -9.59
C ALA A 117 -10.00 7.60 -8.64
N GLY A 118 -8.72 7.18 -8.70
CA GLY A 118 -7.65 7.77 -7.90
C GLY A 118 -7.48 9.26 -8.14
N ARG A 119 -7.54 9.72 -9.40
CA ARG A 119 -7.49 11.15 -9.73
C ARG A 119 -8.60 11.95 -9.06
N LYS A 120 -9.82 11.42 -9.01
CA LYS A 120 -10.95 12.09 -8.32
C LYS A 120 -10.70 12.21 -6.81
N ILE A 121 -10.08 11.21 -6.20
CA ILE A 121 -9.68 11.28 -4.78
C ILE A 121 -8.65 12.40 -4.59
N LEU A 122 -7.61 12.46 -5.43
CA LEU A 122 -6.59 13.52 -5.37
C LEU A 122 -7.19 14.92 -5.54
N GLU A 123 -8.10 15.08 -6.50
CA GLU A 123 -8.80 16.34 -6.75
C GLU A 123 -9.66 16.77 -5.54
N ALA A 124 -10.34 15.81 -4.88
CA ALA A 124 -11.12 16.09 -3.68
C ALA A 124 -10.23 16.54 -2.52
N ALA A 125 -9.11 15.85 -2.26
CA ALA A 125 -8.17 16.23 -1.22
C ALA A 125 -7.58 17.63 -1.44
N ARG A 126 -7.13 17.93 -2.67
CA ARG A 126 -6.58 19.25 -3.02
C ARG A 126 -7.61 20.37 -2.90
N ARG A 127 -8.82 20.13 -3.38
CA ARG A 127 -9.92 21.14 -3.34
C ARG A 127 -10.29 21.50 -1.91
N ASN A 128 -10.31 20.53 -1.01
CA ASN A 128 -10.68 20.72 0.37
C ASN A 128 -9.50 21.01 1.32
N LYS A 129 -8.26 20.94 0.81
CA LYS A 129 -7.01 21.21 1.56
C LYS A 129 -6.91 20.37 2.83
N VAL A 130 -7.19 19.09 2.71
CA VAL A 130 -7.09 18.10 3.79
C VAL A 130 -5.98 17.10 3.48
N VAL A 131 -5.44 16.48 4.52
CA VAL A 131 -4.42 15.44 4.39
C VAL A 131 -5.02 14.21 3.74
N LEU A 132 -4.36 13.69 2.72
CA LEU A 132 -4.59 12.37 2.13
C LEU A 132 -3.29 11.58 2.22
N SER A 133 -3.24 10.64 3.14
CA SER A 133 -2.13 9.69 3.30
C SER A 133 -2.54 8.31 2.80
N ILE A 134 -1.63 7.62 2.11
CA ILE A 134 -1.86 6.24 1.66
C ILE A 134 -1.11 5.29 2.59
N ALA A 135 -1.81 4.26 3.07
CA ALA A 135 -1.27 3.25 3.98
C ALA A 135 -0.34 2.29 3.22
N GLU A 136 0.80 2.83 2.79
CA GLU A 136 1.91 2.09 2.19
C GLU A 136 3.02 1.95 3.22
N ASN A 137 2.97 0.85 3.95
CA ASN A 137 3.85 0.59 5.09
C ASN A 137 5.20 -0.02 4.69
N TYR A 138 5.35 -0.66 3.51
CA TYR A 138 6.53 -1.46 3.19
C TYR A 138 7.81 -0.63 3.15
N ARG A 139 7.82 0.53 2.50
CA ARG A 139 9.02 1.38 2.42
C ARG A 139 9.51 1.88 3.79
N ARG A 140 8.62 1.87 4.79
CA ARG A 140 8.88 2.38 6.13
C ARG A 140 9.65 1.40 7.03
N TYR A 141 9.63 0.10 6.70
CA TYR A 141 10.37 -0.89 7.48
C TYR A 141 11.87 -0.59 7.51
N PRO A 142 12.55 -0.80 8.66
CA PRO A 142 13.97 -0.48 8.83
C PRO A 142 14.88 -1.11 7.77
N ASP A 143 14.56 -2.32 7.34
CA ASP A 143 15.33 -3.02 6.30
C ASP A 143 15.23 -2.30 4.95
N GLN A 144 14.04 -1.84 4.56
CA GLN A 144 13.85 -1.10 3.31
C GLN A 144 14.51 0.28 3.36
N ARG A 145 14.47 0.95 4.51
CA ARG A 145 15.21 2.20 4.72
C ARG A 145 16.73 1.98 4.64
N ALA A 146 17.25 0.92 5.23
CA ALA A 146 18.66 0.55 5.17
C ALA A 146 19.12 0.23 3.74
N ILE A 147 18.32 -0.51 2.98
CA ILE A 147 18.57 -0.81 1.56
C ILE A 147 18.64 0.50 0.77
N ARG A 148 17.65 1.38 0.91
CA ARG A 148 17.65 2.68 0.24
C ARG A 148 18.84 3.53 0.63
N TRP A 149 19.18 3.58 1.92
CA TRP A 149 20.36 4.28 2.42
C TRP A 149 21.63 3.77 1.75
N ALA A 150 21.84 2.44 1.71
CA ALA A 150 23.01 1.85 1.08
C ALA A 150 23.13 2.17 -0.42
N ILE A 151 22.00 2.14 -1.14
CA ILE A 151 21.96 2.51 -2.57
C ILE A 151 22.31 3.99 -2.74
N ARG A 152 21.77 4.88 -1.91
CA ARG A 152 22.07 6.32 -1.95
C ARG A 152 23.51 6.65 -1.56
N GLN A 153 24.12 5.86 -0.67
CA GLN A 153 25.55 5.94 -0.36
C GLN A 153 26.45 5.40 -1.50
N GLY A 154 25.85 4.95 -2.61
CA GLY A 154 26.59 4.41 -3.76
C GLY A 154 27.22 3.05 -3.53
N ARG A 155 26.82 2.30 -2.49
CA ARG A 155 27.47 1.02 -2.12
C ARG A 155 27.43 -0.04 -3.22
N ILE A 156 26.42 0.01 -4.09
CA ILE A 156 26.33 -0.87 -5.27
C ILE A 156 26.71 -0.14 -6.57
N GLY A 157 27.16 1.12 -6.50
CA GLY A 157 27.31 1.98 -7.67
C GLY A 157 25.95 2.39 -8.28
N GLN A 158 25.90 2.59 -9.59
CA GLN A 158 24.67 2.95 -10.31
C GLN A 158 23.76 1.73 -10.49
N PRO A 159 22.49 1.74 -10.06
CA PRO A 159 21.54 0.67 -10.33
C PRO A 159 21.37 0.45 -11.84
N GLN A 160 21.43 -0.82 -12.27
CA GLN A 160 21.35 -1.21 -13.68
C GLN A 160 20.30 -2.27 -13.97
N ARG A 161 20.10 -3.24 -13.07
CA ARG A 161 19.20 -4.38 -13.28
C ARG A 161 18.38 -4.65 -12.04
N VAL A 162 17.10 -4.94 -12.23
CA VAL A 162 16.17 -5.31 -11.17
C VAL A 162 15.56 -6.68 -11.52
N TYR A 163 15.63 -7.61 -10.60
CA TYR A 163 14.93 -8.88 -10.69
C TYR A 163 13.94 -8.98 -9.53
N TRP A 164 12.66 -9.01 -9.86
CA TRP A 164 11.58 -9.11 -8.90
C TRP A 164 10.68 -10.27 -9.28
N LEU A 165 10.80 -11.38 -8.59
CA LEU A 165 10.07 -12.61 -8.88
C LEU A 165 9.38 -13.09 -7.61
N ASP A 166 8.06 -13.25 -7.69
CA ASP A 166 7.23 -13.78 -6.63
C ASP A 166 6.29 -14.86 -7.22
N VAL A 167 6.68 -16.13 -7.04
CA VAL A 167 6.02 -17.29 -7.63
C VAL A 167 5.64 -18.25 -6.50
N PHE A 168 4.33 -18.48 -6.34
CA PHE A 168 3.81 -19.35 -5.29
C PHE A 168 2.45 -19.94 -5.68
N GLU A 169 1.95 -20.88 -4.88
CA GLU A 169 0.64 -21.46 -5.07
C GLU A 169 -0.33 -20.96 -4.01
N ARG A 170 -1.38 -20.26 -4.47
CA ARG A 170 -2.53 -19.87 -3.68
C ARG A 170 -3.77 -20.59 -4.18
N ARG A 171 -4.25 -21.54 -3.42
CA ARG A 171 -5.43 -22.35 -3.74
C ARG A 171 -6.73 -21.69 -3.25
N TRP A 172 -6.68 -21.00 -2.11
CA TRP A 172 -7.87 -20.56 -1.41
C TRP A 172 -8.45 -19.26 -1.96
N TYR A 173 -9.78 -19.19 -1.92
CA TYR A 173 -10.57 -18.03 -2.30
C TYR A 173 -10.35 -16.86 -1.32
N TRP A 174 -10.09 -15.68 -1.84
CA TRP A 174 -9.83 -14.45 -1.09
C TRP A 174 -11.01 -13.46 -1.11
N GLY A 175 -12.23 -13.94 -1.36
CA GLY A 175 -13.38 -13.08 -1.40
C GLY A 175 -13.34 -12.11 -2.59
N TRP A 176 -13.65 -10.86 -2.34
CA TRP A 176 -13.72 -9.82 -3.36
C TRP A 176 -12.42 -9.63 -4.16
N ARG A 177 -11.27 -10.00 -3.60
CA ARG A 177 -9.96 -9.89 -4.27
C ARG A 177 -9.80 -10.81 -5.47
N ASP A 178 -10.60 -11.85 -5.59
CA ASP A 178 -10.58 -12.76 -6.73
C ASP A 178 -11.51 -12.31 -7.88
N HIS A 179 -12.12 -11.13 -7.75
CA HIS A 179 -13.06 -10.57 -8.73
C HIS A 179 -12.60 -9.21 -9.25
N VAL A 180 -12.23 -9.15 -10.54
CA VAL A 180 -11.66 -7.94 -11.16
C VAL A 180 -12.56 -6.72 -11.02
N GLU A 181 -13.86 -6.91 -11.07
CA GLU A 181 -14.87 -5.84 -10.93
C GLU A 181 -14.91 -5.22 -9.52
N LEU A 182 -14.38 -5.90 -8.51
CA LEU A 182 -14.33 -5.43 -7.13
C LEU A 182 -12.91 -5.02 -6.73
N ALA A 183 -11.90 -5.73 -7.23
CA ALA A 183 -10.50 -5.52 -6.90
C ALA A 183 -9.77 -4.58 -7.85
N GLY A 184 -10.22 -4.45 -9.11
CA GLY A 184 -9.53 -3.67 -10.13
C GLY A 184 -8.35 -4.39 -10.79
N GLY A 185 -7.94 -5.53 -10.24
CA GLY A 185 -6.85 -6.40 -10.68
C GLY A 185 -6.56 -7.46 -9.64
N GLY A 186 -5.68 -8.40 -9.95
CA GLY A 186 -5.25 -9.45 -9.06
C GLY A 186 -4.04 -9.08 -8.22
N TRP A 187 -3.12 -10.04 -8.06
CA TRP A 187 -1.95 -9.85 -7.21
C TRP A 187 -1.01 -8.73 -7.70
N THR A 188 -0.93 -8.50 -9.02
CA THR A 188 -0.16 -7.40 -9.61
C THR A 188 -0.62 -6.02 -9.11
N LEU A 189 -1.89 -5.87 -8.71
CA LEU A 189 -2.39 -4.66 -8.09
C LEU A 189 -2.39 -4.77 -6.56
N ASP A 190 -2.98 -5.82 -5.97
CA ASP A 190 -3.19 -5.92 -4.52
C ASP A 190 -1.87 -6.03 -3.74
N GLY A 191 -0.98 -6.95 -4.13
CA GLY A 191 0.36 -7.08 -3.57
C GLY A 191 1.40 -6.28 -4.33
N GLY A 192 1.27 -6.25 -5.65
CA GLY A 192 2.23 -5.62 -6.55
C GLY A 192 2.35 -4.11 -6.41
N VAL A 193 1.35 -3.43 -5.86
CA VAL A 193 1.46 -1.98 -5.59
C VAL A 193 2.57 -1.69 -4.57
N HIS A 194 2.76 -2.53 -3.56
CA HIS A 194 3.90 -2.45 -2.64
C HIS A 194 5.25 -2.64 -3.37
N PHE A 195 5.27 -3.56 -4.34
CA PHE A 195 6.50 -3.86 -5.08
C PHE A 195 6.83 -2.76 -6.08
N ALA A 196 5.83 -2.21 -6.76
CA ALA A 196 5.99 -1.03 -7.60
C ALA A 196 6.50 0.16 -6.79
N ASP A 197 5.98 0.34 -5.59
CA ASP A 197 6.40 1.35 -4.64
C ASP A 197 7.87 1.16 -4.22
N LEU A 198 8.25 -0.04 -3.79
CA LEU A 198 9.63 -0.36 -3.40
C LEU A 198 10.61 -0.23 -4.57
N MET A 199 10.26 -0.67 -5.79
CA MET A 199 11.12 -0.48 -6.97
C MET A 199 11.34 1.00 -7.26
N ARG A 200 10.28 1.84 -7.20
CA ARG A 200 10.39 3.30 -7.32
C ARG A 200 11.23 3.89 -6.18
N TYR A 201 10.99 3.45 -4.97
CA TYR A 201 11.69 3.91 -3.76
C TYR A 201 13.19 3.63 -3.81
N HIS A 202 13.62 2.46 -4.24
CA HIS A 202 15.03 2.04 -4.26
C HIS A 202 15.77 2.49 -5.50
N VAL A 203 15.14 2.38 -6.69
CA VAL A 203 15.82 2.51 -7.98
C VAL A 203 15.49 3.84 -8.67
N GLY A 204 14.25 4.30 -8.58
CA GLY A 204 13.75 5.49 -9.24
C GLY A 204 12.51 5.23 -10.08
N GLU A 205 11.99 6.25 -10.76
CA GLU A 205 10.73 6.18 -11.49
C GLU A 205 10.77 5.17 -12.64
N ILE A 206 9.69 4.36 -12.74
CA ILE A 206 9.47 3.44 -13.87
C ILE A 206 8.75 4.21 -14.96
N THR A 207 9.34 4.27 -16.15
CA THR A 207 8.88 5.10 -17.26
C THR A 207 8.11 4.34 -18.34
N GLU A 208 8.44 3.06 -18.54
CA GLU A 208 7.84 2.22 -19.57
C GLU A 208 7.72 0.77 -19.11
N VAL A 209 6.63 0.11 -19.47
CA VAL A 209 6.34 -1.29 -19.16
C VAL A 209 5.98 -2.04 -20.44
N THR A 210 6.52 -3.25 -20.61
CA THR A 210 6.05 -4.26 -21.57
C THR A 210 5.66 -5.49 -20.78
N ALA A 211 4.40 -5.93 -20.88
CA ALA A 211 3.91 -7.04 -20.09
C ALA A 211 3.00 -7.99 -20.86
N ASP A 212 2.96 -9.23 -20.36
CA ASP A 212 1.97 -10.24 -20.71
C ASP A 212 1.36 -10.82 -19.43
N MET A 213 0.10 -11.23 -19.50
CA MET A 213 -0.69 -11.71 -18.37
C MET A 213 -1.59 -12.87 -18.78
N ALA A 214 -1.83 -13.77 -17.84
CA ALA A 214 -2.74 -14.89 -18.03
C ALA A 214 -3.49 -15.25 -16.75
N THR A 215 -4.59 -15.97 -16.92
CA THR A 215 -5.29 -16.69 -15.86
C THR A 215 -5.23 -18.18 -16.21
N PHE A 216 -4.16 -18.86 -15.78
CA PHE A 216 -3.97 -20.28 -16.06
C PHE A 216 -4.85 -21.18 -15.20
N ASN A 217 -5.10 -20.76 -13.97
CA ASN A 217 -5.91 -21.51 -13.04
C ASN A 217 -6.98 -20.60 -12.39
N PRO A 218 -8.15 -20.44 -13.02
CA PRO A 218 -9.20 -19.58 -12.49
C PRO A 218 -9.91 -20.16 -11.27
N GLN A 219 -9.75 -21.45 -10.99
CA GLN A 219 -10.43 -22.09 -9.88
C GLN A 219 -9.77 -21.78 -8.54
N ARG A 220 -10.57 -21.28 -7.60
CA ARG A 220 -10.22 -21.11 -6.19
C ARG A 220 -11.17 -21.98 -5.36
N TRP A 221 -10.81 -22.25 -4.13
CA TRP A 221 -11.56 -23.11 -3.25
C TRP A 221 -11.94 -22.40 -1.97
N ARG A 222 -13.19 -22.52 -1.52
CA ARG A 222 -13.65 -22.08 -0.22
C ARG A 222 -14.19 -23.25 0.59
N LYS A 223 -14.07 -23.18 1.90
CA LYS A 223 -14.69 -24.18 2.78
C LYS A 223 -16.09 -23.70 3.17
N VAL A 224 -17.08 -24.55 2.93
CA VAL A 224 -18.48 -24.35 3.33
C VAL A 224 -18.92 -25.63 4.03
N ASN A 225 -19.24 -25.57 5.33
CA ASN A 225 -19.65 -26.75 6.12
C ASN A 225 -18.74 -27.97 5.92
N GLU A 226 -17.42 -27.76 6.04
CA GLU A 226 -16.36 -28.77 5.86
C GLU A 226 -16.16 -29.31 4.43
N HIS A 227 -16.96 -28.91 3.47
CA HIS A 227 -16.78 -29.21 2.06
C HIS A 227 -16.02 -28.13 1.32
N GLU A 228 -15.22 -28.53 0.32
CA GLU A 228 -14.56 -27.60 -0.57
C GLU A 228 -15.45 -27.32 -1.78
N GLU A 229 -15.79 -26.04 -1.98
CA GLU A 229 -16.55 -25.57 -3.12
C GLU A 229 -15.66 -24.75 -4.05
N PRO A 230 -15.73 -24.96 -5.37
CA PRO A 230 -14.98 -24.15 -6.33
C PRO A 230 -15.65 -22.78 -6.50
N VAL A 231 -14.81 -21.75 -6.63
CA VAL A 231 -15.18 -20.39 -6.99
C VAL A 231 -14.33 -19.97 -8.17
N THR A 232 -14.94 -19.41 -9.21
CA THR A 232 -14.20 -18.91 -10.37
C THR A 232 -13.69 -17.50 -10.10
N ALA A 233 -12.35 -17.32 -10.10
CA ALA A 233 -11.69 -16.03 -10.07
C ALA A 233 -11.70 -15.38 -11.46
N THR A 234 -11.82 -14.07 -11.52
CA THR A 234 -11.80 -13.28 -12.78
C THR A 234 -10.55 -12.42 -12.93
N ILE A 235 -9.67 -12.44 -11.94
CA ILE A 235 -8.38 -11.76 -11.95
C ILE A 235 -7.32 -12.59 -12.68
N GLU A 236 -6.23 -11.94 -13.07
CA GLU A 236 -5.02 -12.65 -13.51
C GLU A 236 -4.39 -13.42 -12.34
N ASP A 237 -3.69 -14.49 -12.68
CA ASP A 237 -2.89 -15.26 -11.73
C ASP A 237 -1.40 -15.29 -12.08
N THR A 238 -1.07 -14.80 -13.26
CA THR A 238 0.30 -14.78 -13.78
C THR A 238 0.56 -13.50 -14.56
N THR A 239 1.65 -12.82 -14.22
CA THR A 239 2.12 -11.59 -14.85
C THR A 239 3.62 -11.67 -15.10
N HIS A 240 4.04 -11.34 -16.32
CA HIS A 240 5.44 -11.17 -16.70
C HIS A 240 5.63 -9.78 -17.27
N ALA A 241 6.49 -8.95 -16.68
CA ALA A 241 6.73 -7.60 -17.11
C ALA A 241 8.22 -7.27 -17.26
N LEU A 242 8.54 -6.50 -18.30
CA LEU A 242 9.82 -5.83 -18.50
C LEU A 242 9.64 -4.35 -18.17
N LEU A 243 10.51 -3.81 -17.35
CA LEU A 243 10.46 -2.46 -16.82
C LEU A 243 11.64 -1.63 -17.33
N ARG A 244 11.41 -0.34 -17.65
CA ARG A 244 12.45 0.65 -17.90
C ARG A 244 12.35 1.75 -16.86
N PHE A 245 13.47 2.06 -16.24
CA PHE A 245 13.59 3.13 -15.26
C PHE A 245 14.13 4.40 -15.90
N GLU A 246 13.83 5.54 -15.27
CA GLU A 246 14.27 6.86 -15.74
C GLU A 246 15.80 6.98 -15.80
N ASN A 247 16.51 6.37 -14.85
CA ASN A 247 17.98 6.36 -14.80
C ASN A 247 18.65 5.39 -15.79
N GLY A 248 17.87 4.73 -16.68
CA GLY A 248 18.36 3.78 -17.66
C GLY A 248 18.44 2.33 -17.18
N ALA A 249 18.15 2.04 -15.91
CA ALA A 249 18.06 0.67 -15.43
C ALA A 249 16.91 -0.08 -16.12
N ILE A 250 17.03 -1.40 -16.21
CA ILE A 250 15.99 -2.30 -16.71
C ILE A 250 15.61 -3.32 -15.63
N GLY A 251 14.35 -3.77 -15.64
CA GLY A 251 13.87 -4.75 -14.68
C GLY A 251 13.02 -5.85 -15.30
N VAL A 252 12.98 -6.97 -14.59
CA VAL A 252 12.01 -8.05 -14.80
C VAL A 252 11.16 -8.14 -13.54
N TRP A 253 9.84 -8.11 -13.72
CA TRP A 253 8.86 -8.30 -12.65
C TRP A 253 7.93 -9.45 -13.03
N VAL A 254 7.92 -10.49 -12.20
CA VAL A 254 7.12 -11.71 -12.39
C VAL A 254 6.30 -11.98 -11.15
N GLU A 255 5.01 -12.13 -11.34
CA GLU A 255 4.05 -12.58 -10.34
C GLU A 255 3.36 -13.83 -10.86
N ALA A 256 3.35 -14.91 -10.08
CA ALA A 256 2.58 -16.12 -10.41
C ALA A 256 2.04 -16.73 -9.11
N ILE A 257 0.75 -16.53 -8.85
CA ILE A 257 0.12 -16.90 -7.56
C ILE A 257 -0.59 -18.26 -7.58
N THR A 258 -0.54 -18.96 -8.70
CA THR A 258 -1.12 -20.31 -8.84
C THR A 258 -0.12 -21.33 -9.37
N ALA A 259 1.16 -20.99 -9.32
CA ALA A 259 2.22 -21.88 -9.77
C ALA A 259 2.44 -23.01 -8.75
N PRO A 260 2.25 -24.29 -9.13
CA PRO A 260 2.29 -25.40 -8.19
C PRO A 260 3.71 -25.76 -7.77
N ALA A 261 3.81 -26.32 -6.59
CA ALA A 261 4.96 -27.00 -6.01
C ALA A 261 6.13 -26.07 -5.61
N LYS A 262 6.87 -25.48 -6.57
CA LYS A 262 8.08 -24.71 -6.24
C LYS A 262 7.81 -23.23 -6.08
N LYS A 263 8.00 -22.72 -4.87
CA LYS A 263 8.05 -21.28 -4.60
C LYS A 263 9.37 -20.68 -5.12
N ILE A 264 9.27 -19.49 -5.74
CA ILE A 264 10.43 -18.65 -6.08
C ILE A 264 10.14 -17.27 -5.46
N GLY A 265 11.07 -16.80 -4.65
CA GLY A 265 11.08 -15.42 -4.13
C GLY A 265 12.47 -14.85 -4.40
N THR A 266 12.58 -13.82 -5.24
CA THR A 266 13.85 -13.20 -5.56
C THR A 266 13.64 -11.72 -5.80
N ARG A 267 14.29 -10.88 -5.01
CA ARG A 267 14.19 -9.42 -5.11
C ARG A 267 15.58 -8.83 -5.03
N VAL A 268 16.22 -8.64 -6.21
CA VAL A 268 17.63 -8.24 -6.30
C VAL A 268 17.79 -7.03 -7.21
N ILE A 269 18.55 -6.05 -6.72
CA ILE A 269 18.97 -4.86 -7.46
C ILE A 269 20.47 -4.94 -7.69
N TYR A 270 20.89 -5.00 -8.96
CA TYR A 270 22.29 -4.96 -9.36
C TYR A 270 22.70 -3.55 -9.78
N GLY A 271 23.81 -3.11 -9.26
CA GLY A 271 24.49 -1.89 -9.69
C GLY A 271 25.81 -2.20 -10.41
N THR A 272 26.60 -1.14 -10.66
CA THR A 272 27.91 -1.26 -11.31
C THR A 272 28.97 -1.92 -10.43
N GLU A 273 28.86 -1.82 -9.10
CA GLU A 273 29.87 -2.24 -8.11
C GLU A 273 29.40 -3.38 -7.20
N GLY A 274 28.13 -3.72 -7.23
CA GLY A 274 27.58 -4.76 -6.36
C GLY A 274 26.10 -5.01 -6.61
N ALA A 275 25.48 -5.74 -5.69
CA ALA A 275 24.06 -6.03 -5.70
C ALA A 275 23.47 -5.96 -4.28
N ILE A 276 22.20 -5.65 -4.19
CA ILE A 276 21.41 -5.82 -2.96
C ILE A 276 20.29 -6.83 -3.23
N ASP A 277 20.31 -7.91 -2.47
CA ASP A 277 19.18 -8.82 -2.32
C ASP A 277 18.36 -8.32 -1.11
N LEU A 278 17.06 -8.10 -1.30
CA LEU A 278 16.20 -7.50 -0.29
C LEU A 278 15.93 -8.43 0.92
N GLU A 279 16.35 -9.69 0.83
CA GLU A 279 16.22 -10.66 1.92
C GLU A 279 17.60 -11.08 2.50
N ALA A 280 18.63 -11.17 1.64
CA ALA A 280 19.96 -11.63 2.04
C ALA A 280 20.92 -10.48 2.45
N GLY A 281 20.81 -9.30 1.80
CA GLY A 281 21.64 -8.14 2.07
C GLY A 281 22.51 -7.69 0.90
N LEU A 282 23.71 -7.15 1.20
CA LEU A 282 24.57 -6.45 0.25
C LEU A 282 25.76 -7.32 -0.18
N PHE A 283 25.90 -7.48 -1.49
CA PHE A 283 26.97 -8.22 -2.16
C PHE A 283 27.87 -7.22 -2.90
N LEU A 284 29.15 -7.19 -2.59
CA LEU A 284 30.12 -6.25 -3.16
C LEU A 284 31.09 -6.99 -4.06
N ARG A 285 31.45 -6.37 -5.19
CA ARG A 285 32.48 -6.90 -6.09
C ARG A 285 33.80 -7.08 -5.33
N GLY A 286 34.41 -8.25 -5.48
CA GLY A 286 35.70 -8.58 -4.84
C GLY A 286 35.63 -8.89 -3.35
N ARG A 287 34.43 -9.10 -2.81
CA ARG A 287 34.21 -9.64 -1.47
C ARG A 287 33.48 -10.97 -1.54
N ASP A 288 33.99 -11.98 -0.84
CA ASP A 288 33.41 -13.32 -0.81
C ASP A 288 32.17 -13.37 0.11
N GLU A 289 32.22 -12.62 1.22
CA GLU A 289 31.15 -12.61 2.21
C GLU A 289 30.24 -11.38 2.01
N PRO A 290 28.90 -11.60 1.96
CA PRO A 290 27.95 -10.49 1.90
C PRO A 290 27.84 -9.79 3.25
N VAL A 291 27.45 -8.51 3.22
CA VAL A 291 26.93 -7.82 4.41
C VAL A 291 25.48 -8.23 4.60
N SER A 292 25.18 -8.98 5.64
CA SER A 292 23.80 -9.44 5.89
C SER A 292 22.83 -8.27 6.02
N LEU A 293 21.54 -8.51 5.73
CA LEU A 293 20.51 -7.47 5.86
C LEU A 293 20.43 -6.92 7.30
N LYS A 294 20.59 -7.80 8.31
CA LYS A 294 20.67 -7.37 9.71
C LYS A 294 21.85 -6.41 9.95
N GLN A 295 23.03 -6.75 9.47
CA GLN A 295 24.21 -5.89 9.62
C GLN A 295 24.03 -4.56 8.89
N LEU A 296 23.47 -4.58 7.68
CA LEU A 296 23.17 -3.38 6.91
C LEU A 296 22.19 -2.46 7.66
N ARG A 297 21.15 -3.03 8.27
CA ARG A 297 20.20 -2.30 9.10
C ARG A 297 20.88 -1.69 10.33
N ASP A 298 21.73 -2.46 11.02
CA ASP A 298 22.44 -1.97 12.20
C ASP A 298 23.37 -0.81 11.84
N GLU A 299 24.08 -0.88 10.71
CA GLU A 299 24.90 0.22 10.16
C GLU A 299 24.04 1.47 9.84
N PHE A 300 22.90 1.29 9.20
CA PHE A 300 21.96 2.38 8.93
C PHE A 300 21.46 3.03 10.22
N LEU A 301 20.97 2.26 11.17
CA LEU A 301 20.48 2.77 12.45
C LEU A 301 21.56 3.49 13.24
N ALA A 302 22.81 3.02 13.17
CA ALA A 302 23.95 3.69 13.81
C ALA A 302 24.35 5.01 13.12
N SER A 303 23.99 5.17 11.84
CA SER A 303 24.28 6.42 11.07
C SER A 303 23.26 7.54 11.31
N LEU A 304 22.12 7.25 11.94
CA LEU A 304 21.06 8.21 12.21
C LEU A 304 21.43 9.12 13.38
N THR A 305 21.14 10.41 13.23
CA THR A 305 21.05 11.33 14.37
C THR A 305 19.88 10.98 15.27
N ASP A 306 19.84 11.50 16.49
CA ASP A 306 18.70 11.30 17.38
C ASP A 306 17.40 11.87 16.78
N ASP A 307 17.49 13.04 16.12
CA ASP A 307 16.35 13.67 15.43
C ASP A 307 15.86 12.81 14.24
N ASP A 308 16.77 12.28 13.41
CA ASP A 308 16.42 11.39 12.31
C ASP A 308 15.79 10.10 12.84
N ARG A 309 16.31 9.57 13.94
CA ARG A 309 15.78 8.35 14.58
C ARG A 309 14.38 8.55 15.11
N GLU A 310 14.13 9.68 15.81
CA GLU A 310 12.79 10.00 16.31
C GLU A 310 11.81 10.26 15.16
N HIS A 311 12.26 10.94 14.10
CA HIS A 311 11.44 11.18 12.91
C HIS A 311 11.06 9.89 12.18
N LEU A 312 12.03 8.99 11.93
CA LEU A 312 11.81 7.77 11.16
C LEU A 312 11.18 6.64 11.99
N PHE A 313 11.45 6.60 13.27
CA PHE A 313 11.03 5.54 14.20
C PHE A 313 10.49 6.14 15.50
N PRO A 314 9.35 6.86 15.43
CA PRO A 314 8.80 7.57 16.58
C PRO A 314 8.56 6.59 17.74
N PHE A 315 8.92 7.02 18.95
CA PHE A 315 8.87 6.20 20.16
C PHE A 315 9.67 4.89 20.06
N GLY A 316 10.62 4.76 19.12
CA GLY A 316 11.38 3.54 18.87
C GLY A 316 10.56 2.43 18.19
N LEU A 317 9.38 2.74 17.65
CA LEU A 317 8.54 1.78 16.93
C LEU A 317 9.07 1.54 15.52
N MET A 318 9.35 0.26 15.21
CA MET A 318 9.96 -0.17 13.94
C MET A 318 8.93 -0.70 12.93
N ASP A 319 7.67 -0.82 13.32
CA ASP A 319 6.60 -1.27 12.44
C ASP A 319 6.17 -0.16 11.49
N GLY A 320 6.02 -0.46 10.19
CA GLY A 320 5.66 0.52 9.18
C GLY A 320 4.26 1.11 9.38
N ILE A 321 3.32 0.33 9.93
CA ILE A 321 1.96 0.80 10.23
C ILE A 321 1.98 1.80 11.39
N ALA A 322 2.82 1.58 12.41
CA ALA A 322 2.96 2.55 13.50
C ALA A 322 3.51 3.89 12.99
N GLN A 323 4.48 3.83 12.07
CA GLN A 323 5.09 5.03 11.50
C GLN A 323 4.10 5.81 10.63
N GLU A 324 3.31 5.15 9.77
CA GLU A 324 2.33 5.84 8.93
C GLU A 324 1.18 6.45 9.73
N VAL A 325 0.68 5.75 10.77
CA VAL A 325 -0.34 6.28 11.67
C VAL A 325 0.19 7.50 12.44
N HIS A 326 1.43 7.41 12.98
CA HIS A 326 2.04 8.53 13.67
C HIS A 326 2.18 9.75 12.75
N GLU A 327 2.77 9.57 11.57
CA GLU A 327 2.96 10.64 10.59
C GLU A 327 1.62 11.28 10.19
N PHE A 328 0.60 10.46 9.92
CA PHE A 328 -0.73 10.94 9.58
C PHE A 328 -1.33 11.82 10.68
N VAL A 329 -1.30 11.37 11.94
CA VAL A 329 -1.81 12.14 13.08
C VAL A 329 -1.09 13.47 13.23
N VAL A 330 0.25 13.46 13.20
CA VAL A 330 1.07 14.67 13.32
C VAL A 330 0.79 15.64 12.15
N ALA A 331 0.71 15.14 10.93
CA ALA A 331 0.41 15.95 9.75
C ALA A 331 -0.97 16.63 9.87
N CYS A 332 -1.99 15.90 10.33
CA CYS A 332 -3.32 16.46 10.54
C CYS A 332 -3.32 17.59 11.59
N GLN A 333 -2.64 17.40 12.72
CA GLN A 333 -2.58 18.40 13.80
C GLN A 333 -1.80 19.65 13.39
N GLN A 334 -0.75 19.49 12.60
CA GLN A 334 0.08 20.61 12.14
C GLN A 334 -0.49 21.32 10.91
N GLY A 335 -1.54 20.78 10.28
CA GLY A 335 -2.05 21.26 8.99
C GLY A 335 -1.04 21.08 7.86
N ASN A 336 -0.09 20.14 8.02
CA ASN A 336 0.89 19.81 6.99
C ASN A 336 0.28 18.82 6.00
N LEU A 337 0.08 19.25 4.76
CA LEU A 337 -0.50 18.40 3.71
C LEU A 337 0.51 17.43 3.10
N THR A 338 1.79 17.49 3.48
CA THR A 338 2.86 16.64 2.95
C THR A 338 3.17 15.53 3.94
N VAL A 339 3.01 14.29 3.50
CA VAL A 339 3.38 13.06 4.20
C VAL A 339 4.28 12.23 3.30
N GLU A 340 5.02 11.25 3.83
CA GLU A 340 5.98 10.45 3.05
C GLU A 340 5.31 9.70 1.88
N VAL A 341 4.11 9.17 2.11
CA VAL A 341 3.29 8.55 1.05
C VAL A 341 1.94 9.26 1.00
N ASP A 342 1.94 10.38 0.31
CA ASP A 342 0.72 11.12 0.02
C ASP A 342 -0.07 10.46 -1.13
N GLY A 343 -1.21 11.04 -1.46
CA GLY A 343 -2.05 10.55 -2.55
C GLY A 343 -1.34 10.51 -3.91
N GLU A 344 -0.40 11.43 -4.19
CA GLU A 344 0.37 11.44 -5.45
C GLU A 344 1.37 10.28 -5.50
N GLU A 345 2.04 9.95 -4.40
CA GLU A 345 2.93 8.80 -4.31
C GLU A 345 2.14 7.50 -4.50
N GLY A 346 0.99 7.34 -3.83
CA GLY A 346 0.10 6.20 -4.06
C GLY A 346 -0.39 6.10 -5.50
N TYR A 347 -0.74 7.23 -6.12
CA TYR A 347 -1.14 7.29 -7.53
C TYR A 347 -0.03 6.85 -8.49
N ARG A 348 1.22 7.27 -8.24
CA ARG A 348 2.39 6.88 -9.05
C ARG A 348 2.69 5.38 -8.94
N SER A 349 2.64 4.82 -7.74
CA SER A 349 2.86 3.38 -7.53
C SER A 349 1.77 2.55 -8.19
N GLN A 350 0.51 2.95 -8.04
CA GLN A 350 -0.61 2.31 -8.74
C GLN A 350 -0.51 2.45 -10.27
N ALA A 351 0.01 3.56 -10.78
CA ALA A 351 0.14 3.78 -12.22
C ALA A 351 1.11 2.79 -12.89
N VAL A 352 2.13 2.33 -12.18
CA VAL A 352 3.01 1.25 -12.65
C VAL A 352 2.23 -0.05 -12.80
N CYS A 353 1.45 -0.44 -11.80
CA CYS A 353 0.58 -1.62 -11.87
C CYS A 353 -0.42 -1.52 -13.03
N MET A 354 -1.08 -0.36 -13.17
CA MET A 354 -2.02 -0.15 -14.27
C MET A 354 -1.31 -0.16 -15.64
N ALA A 355 -0.06 0.32 -15.75
CA ALA A 355 0.70 0.22 -16.98
C ALA A 355 1.03 -1.23 -17.36
N VAL A 356 1.19 -2.13 -16.38
CA VAL A 356 1.33 -3.58 -16.62
C VAL A 356 0.04 -4.11 -17.26
N TYR A 357 -1.13 -3.84 -16.67
CA TYR A 357 -2.44 -4.25 -17.21
C TYR A 357 -2.70 -3.68 -18.60
N GLU A 358 -2.44 -2.40 -18.81
CA GLU A 358 -2.64 -1.74 -20.11
C GLU A 358 -1.69 -2.31 -21.18
N SER A 359 -0.44 -2.61 -20.82
CA SER A 359 0.52 -3.21 -21.73
C SER A 359 0.10 -4.60 -22.18
N ALA A 360 -0.31 -5.45 -21.23
CA ALA A 360 -0.79 -6.81 -21.51
C ALA A 360 -2.07 -6.76 -22.39
N THR A 361 -3.02 -5.88 -22.07
CA THR A 361 -4.27 -5.72 -22.84
C THR A 361 -4.01 -5.24 -24.27
N LEU A 362 -3.11 -4.27 -24.43
CA LEU A 362 -2.79 -3.67 -25.74
C LEU A 362 -1.72 -4.45 -26.51
N ARG A 363 -1.05 -5.43 -25.88
CA ARG A 363 0.06 -6.23 -26.41
C ARG A 363 1.19 -5.38 -27.00
N ARG A 364 1.57 -4.33 -26.28
CA ARG A 364 2.65 -3.40 -26.68
C ARG A 364 3.25 -2.67 -25.48
N PRO A 365 4.46 -2.08 -25.62
CA PRO A 365 5.01 -1.20 -24.60
C PRO A 365 4.08 -0.03 -24.28
N VAL A 366 3.97 0.32 -23.00
CA VAL A 366 3.14 1.43 -22.52
C VAL A 366 3.99 2.33 -21.61
N LYS A 367 3.95 3.63 -21.87
CA LYS A 367 4.58 4.64 -21.02
C LYS A 367 3.69 4.93 -19.82
N VAL A 368 4.24 4.81 -18.61
CA VAL A 368 3.54 5.05 -17.34
C VAL A 368 2.92 6.46 -17.31
N ALA A 369 3.64 7.47 -17.78
CA ALA A 369 3.13 8.84 -17.86
C ALA A 369 1.86 9.00 -18.71
N ARG A 370 1.64 8.14 -19.72
CA ARG A 370 0.41 8.16 -20.53
C ARG A 370 -0.78 7.57 -19.78
N VAL A 371 -0.53 6.53 -18.95
CA VAL A 371 -1.54 5.91 -18.10
C VAL A 371 -1.91 6.89 -16.98
N MET A 372 -0.92 7.49 -16.34
CA MET A 372 -1.13 8.55 -15.35
C MET A 372 -1.97 9.72 -15.92
N ALA A 373 -1.73 10.10 -17.18
CA ALA A 373 -2.47 11.16 -17.86
C ALA A 373 -3.86 10.73 -18.35
N LEU A 374 -4.31 9.50 -18.03
CA LEU A 374 -5.58 8.90 -18.50
C LEU A 374 -5.71 8.88 -20.04
N LYS A 375 -4.59 8.76 -20.75
CA LYS A 375 -4.54 8.67 -22.24
C LYS A 375 -4.45 7.22 -22.72
N VAL A 376 -4.36 6.27 -21.80
CA VAL A 376 -4.34 4.83 -22.03
C VAL A 376 -5.12 4.18 -20.89
N GLU A 377 -6.31 3.65 -21.22
CA GLU A 377 -7.26 3.07 -20.25
C GLU A 377 -8.00 1.85 -20.84
N ALA A 378 -7.37 1.09 -21.74
CA ALA A 378 -8.03 -0.04 -22.41
C ALA A 378 -8.48 -1.13 -21.41
N TYR A 379 -7.62 -1.42 -20.43
CA TYR A 379 -7.95 -2.33 -19.32
C TYR A 379 -8.93 -1.71 -18.32
N GLN A 380 -8.70 -0.47 -17.94
CA GLN A 380 -9.47 0.21 -16.90
C GLN A 380 -10.86 0.67 -17.36
N HIS A 381 -11.08 0.83 -18.66
CA HIS A 381 -12.31 1.36 -19.21
C HIS A 381 -13.56 0.58 -18.79
N PRO A 382 -13.67 -0.76 -18.94
CA PRO A 382 -14.85 -1.51 -18.51
C PRO A 382 -15.10 -1.43 -17.00
N ILE A 383 -14.04 -1.28 -16.19
CA ILE A 383 -14.18 -1.09 -14.73
C ILE A 383 -14.76 0.30 -14.45
N ASN A 384 -14.26 1.34 -15.14
CA ASN A 384 -14.79 2.71 -15.05
C ASN A 384 -16.26 2.78 -15.44
N GLU A 385 -16.66 2.11 -16.53
CA GLU A 385 -18.07 2.05 -16.97
C GLU A 385 -18.95 1.39 -15.93
N ARG A 386 -18.53 0.22 -15.39
CA ARG A 386 -19.29 -0.52 -14.37
C ARG A 386 -19.58 0.33 -13.13
N TRP A 387 -18.58 1.06 -12.66
CA TRP A 387 -18.67 1.89 -11.46
C TRP A 387 -19.04 3.35 -11.75
N GLN A 388 -19.41 3.68 -12.99
CA GLN A 388 -19.81 5.02 -13.42
C GLN A 388 -18.76 6.11 -13.10
N ILE A 389 -17.48 5.75 -13.14
CA ILE A 389 -16.35 6.65 -12.90
C ILE A 389 -16.08 7.45 -14.19
N ARG A 390 -16.64 8.66 -14.28
CA ARG A 390 -16.58 9.54 -15.45
C ARG A 390 -15.43 10.54 -15.38
#